data_29ab8530d36cd12119505b23cfd41643
#
_entry.id   29ab8530d36cd12119505b23cfd41643
#
_cell.length_a   1.000
_cell.length_b   1.000
_cell.length_c   1.000
_cell.angle_alpha   90.00
_cell.angle_beta   90.00
_cell.angle_gamma   90.00
#
_symmetry.space_group_name_H-M   'P 1'
#
loop_
_entity.id
_entity.type
_entity.pdbx_description
1 polymer ?
#
loop_
_entity_poly.entity_id
_entity_poly.type
_entity_poly.pdbx_seq_one_letter_code
_entity_poly.pdbx_strand_id
1 'polypeptide(L)'
;MKYYFLEGTFKEGRPEGAEFKKVLDAHHTYLKPFFESGKILTSGPKASGDGGIILIKLEDSEKIEDFCDSDPFVKDGVQEYKVVEFKVFDIQKYAKEWV
;
A
#
# COMPACT_ATOMS: atom_id res chain seq x y z
N MET A 1 11.38 3.25 -13.80
CA MET A 1 10.23 3.04 -12.87
C MET A 1 9.98 1.57 -12.62
N LYS A 2 9.67 1.25 -11.39
CA LYS A 2 9.24 -0.10 -10.98
C LYS A 2 7.80 -0.02 -10.49
N TYR A 3 7.02 -1.06 -10.78
CA TYR A 3 5.59 -1.09 -10.48
C TYR A 3 5.30 -2.28 -9.57
N TYR A 4 4.48 -2.04 -8.54
CA TYR A 4 4.21 -3.05 -7.52
C TYR A 4 2.73 -3.14 -7.23
N PHE A 5 2.26 -4.37 -7.12
CA PHE A 5 0.97 -4.70 -6.53
C PHE A 5 1.25 -5.23 -5.13
N LEU A 6 0.68 -4.57 -4.12
CA LEU A 6 0.85 -4.96 -2.73
C LEU A 6 -0.47 -5.48 -2.19
N GLU A 7 -0.44 -6.67 -1.66
CA GLU A 7 -1.57 -7.23 -0.92
C GLU A 7 -1.24 -7.27 0.56
N GLY A 8 -1.93 -6.44 1.35
CA GLY A 8 -1.82 -6.44 2.80
C GLY A 8 -2.83 -7.41 3.40
N THR A 9 -2.39 -8.21 4.37
CA THR A 9 -3.26 -9.11 5.12
C THR A 9 -3.07 -8.88 6.60
N PHE A 10 -4.18 -8.65 7.31
CA PHE A 10 -4.13 -8.45 8.75
C PHE A 10 -3.70 -9.72 9.46
N LYS A 11 -2.84 -9.55 10.45
CA LYS A 11 -2.35 -10.67 11.27
C LYS A 11 -3.36 -11.04 12.34
N GLU A 12 -3.28 -12.29 12.80
CA GLU A 12 -4.04 -12.72 13.97
C GLU A 12 -3.64 -11.89 15.19
N GLY A 13 -4.61 -11.64 16.07
CA GLY A 13 -4.37 -10.86 17.28
C GLY A 13 -4.26 -9.36 17.04
N ARG A 14 -4.60 -8.89 15.85
CA ARG A 14 -4.62 -7.44 15.59
C ARG A 14 -5.55 -6.74 16.59
N PRO A 15 -5.25 -5.47 16.93
CA PRO A 15 -6.13 -4.71 17.81
C PRO A 15 -7.50 -4.49 17.16
N GLU A 16 -8.51 -4.22 17.99
CA GLU A 16 -9.87 -3.95 17.55
C GLU A 16 -10.34 -2.60 18.12
N GLY A 17 -11.48 -2.13 17.61
CA GLY A 17 -12.11 -0.92 18.12
C GLY A 17 -11.24 0.33 17.99
N ALA A 18 -11.14 1.10 19.07
CA ALA A 18 -10.43 2.38 19.07
C ALA A 18 -8.94 2.24 18.80
N GLU A 19 -8.31 1.17 19.25
CA GLU A 19 -6.90 0.93 19.00
C GLU A 19 -6.63 0.63 17.52
N PHE A 20 -7.49 -0.18 16.90
CA PHE A 20 -7.39 -0.44 15.47
C PHE A 20 -7.59 0.86 14.67
N LYS A 21 -8.59 1.66 15.04
CA LYS A 21 -8.84 2.94 14.36
C LYS A 21 -7.64 3.85 14.42
N LYS A 22 -6.94 3.88 15.54
CA LYS A 22 -5.74 4.71 15.71
C LYS A 22 -4.62 4.30 14.72
N VAL A 23 -4.38 3.01 14.59
CA VAL A 23 -3.37 2.50 13.64
C VAL A 23 -3.84 2.70 12.20
N LEU A 24 -5.12 2.51 11.93
CA LEU A 24 -5.71 2.77 10.61
C LEU A 24 -5.54 4.23 10.20
N ASP A 25 -5.80 5.16 11.10
CA ASP A 25 -5.62 6.59 10.84
C ASP A 25 -4.15 6.91 10.56
N ALA A 26 -3.23 6.32 11.32
CA ALA A 26 -1.79 6.47 11.09
C ALA A 26 -1.37 5.90 9.73
N HIS A 27 -1.93 4.75 9.33
CA HIS A 27 -1.70 4.16 8.02
C HIS A 27 -2.17 5.10 6.90
N HIS A 28 -3.36 5.66 7.01
CA HIS A 28 -3.88 6.61 6.02
C HIS A 28 -3.01 7.87 5.93
N THR A 29 -2.56 8.38 7.06
CA THR A 29 -1.65 9.54 7.11
C THR A 29 -0.32 9.21 6.43
N TYR A 30 0.17 8.01 6.62
CA TYR A 30 1.40 7.55 5.97
C TYR A 30 1.25 7.48 4.44
N LEU A 31 0.12 6.97 3.94
CA LEU A 31 -0.10 6.83 2.50
C LEU A 31 -0.31 8.17 1.78
N LYS A 32 -0.82 9.17 2.48
CA LYS A 32 -1.24 10.43 1.86
C LYS A 32 -0.15 11.11 1.00
N PRO A 33 1.11 11.26 1.46
CA PRO A 33 2.16 11.86 0.62
C PRO A 33 2.42 11.08 -0.67
N PHE A 34 2.25 9.76 -0.63
CA PHE A 34 2.47 8.93 -1.82
C PHE A 34 1.35 9.11 -2.85
N PHE A 35 0.13 9.37 -2.39
CA PHE A 35 -0.96 9.77 -3.28
C PHE A 35 -0.71 11.16 -3.87
N GLU A 36 -0.35 12.12 -3.03
CA GLU A 36 -0.14 13.49 -3.46
C GLU A 36 1.00 13.63 -4.47
N SER A 37 2.03 12.79 -4.34
CA SER A 37 3.15 12.77 -5.28
C SER A 37 2.88 11.94 -6.54
N GLY A 38 1.74 11.27 -6.62
CA GLY A 38 1.38 10.43 -7.76
C GLY A 38 2.00 9.05 -7.76
N LYS A 39 2.69 8.65 -6.70
CA LYS A 39 3.29 7.32 -6.62
C LYS A 39 2.25 6.21 -6.46
N ILE A 40 1.21 6.44 -5.65
CA ILE A 40 0.10 5.48 -5.52
C ILE A 40 -0.97 5.81 -6.55
N LEU A 41 -1.28 4.86 -7.43
CA LEU A 41 -2.36 5.01 -8.39
C LEU A 41 -3.71 4.81 -7.72
N THR A 42 -3.82 3.77 -6.92
CA THR A 42 -5.06 3.42 -6.22
C THR A 42 -4.75 2.55 -5.02
N SER A 43 -5.63 2.59 -4.04
CA SER A 43 -5.59 1.69 -2.89
C SER A 43 -7.00 1.53 -2.33
N GLY A 44 -7.20 0.50 -1.55
CA GLY A 44 -8.47 0.29 -0.88
C GLY A 44 -8.48 -1.00 -0.08
N PRO A 45 -9.49 -1.19 0.77
CA PRO A 45 -9.62 -2.44 1.51
C PRO A 45 -9.96 -3.60 0.58
N LYS A 46 -9.50 -4.79 0.92
CA LYS A 46 -9.95 -5.99 0.23
C LYS A 46 -11.43 -6.19 0.50
N ALA A 47 -12.16 -6.71 -0.48
CA ALA A 47 -13.60 -6.97 -0.33
C ALA A 47 -13.90 -7.90 0.86
N SER A 48 -12.95 -8.79 1.19
CA SER A 48 -13.05 -9.69 2.34
C SER A 48 -12.88 -8.97 3.68
N GLY A 49 -12.36 -7.74 3.69
CA GLY A 49 -12.18 -6.95 4.91
C GLY A 49 -10.96 -7.33 5.74
N ASP A 50 -10.11 -8.22 5.26
CA ASP A 50 -8.95 -8.72 6.01
C ASP A 50 -7.61 -8.07 5.62
N GLY A 51 -7.66 -6.89 5.06
CA GLY A 51 -6.48 -6.16 4.62
C GLY A 51 -6.79 -5.21 3.49
N GLY A 52 -5.77 -4.83 2.74
CA GLY A 52 -5.92 -3.86 1.66
C GLY A 52 -5.01 -4.14 0.46
N ILE A 53 -5.25 -3.39 -0.59
CA ILE A 53 -4.49 -3.46 -1.84
C ILE A 53 -3.90 -2.08 -2.12
N ILE A 54 -2.67 -2.03 -2.60
CA ILE A 54 -2.03 -0.80 -3.06
C ILE A 54 -1.36 -1.07 -4.41
N LEU A 55 -1.62 -0.20 -5.37
CA LEU A 55 -0.90 -0.20 -6.64
C LEU A 55 0.02 1.02 -6.65
N ILE A 56 1.33 0.79 -6.62
CA ILE A 56 2.34 1.85 -6.42
C ILE A 56 3.47 1.73 -7.43
N LYS A 57 4.02 2.87 -7.82
CA LYS A 57 5.26 2.93 -8.62
C LYS A 57 6.36 3.59 -7.79
N LEU A 58 7.60 3.16 -8.03
CA LEU A 58 8.79 3.72 -7.40
C LEU A 58 9.85 4.00 -8.45
N GLU A 59 10.74 4.96 -8.14
CA GLU A 59 11.94 5.16 -8.92
C GLU A 59 12.85 3.93 -8.80
N ASP A 60 13.71 3.71 -9.79
CA ASP A 60 14.61 2.55 -9.79
C ASP A 60 15.53 2.53 -8.56
N SER A 61 15.85 3.69 -8.00
CA SER A 61 16.69 3.83 -6.81
C SER A 61 15.95 3.57 -5.51
N GLU A 62 14.62 3.56 -5.52
CA GLU A 62 13.81 3.35 -4.32
C GLU A 62 13.56 1.86 -4.09
N LYS A 63 13.40 1.47 -2.82
CA LYS A 63 13.17 0.08 -2.44
C LYS A 63 11.76 -0.07 -1.89
N ILE A 64 11.02 -1.04 -2.41
CA ILE A 64 9.66 -1.32 -1.94
C ILE A 64 9.64 -1.76 -0.48
N GLU A 65 10.70 -2.43 -0.03
CA GLU A 65 10.83 -2.85 1.37
C GLU A 65 10.79 -1.66 2.32
N ASP A 66 11.43 -0.55 1.94
CA ASP A 66 11.42 0.67 2.77
C ASP A 66 10.00 1.22 2.91
N PHE A 67 9.24 1.21 1.82
CA PHE A 67 7.83 1.62 1.86
C PHE A 67 7.01 0.72 2.78
N CYS A 68 7.13 -0.59 2.61
CA CYS A 68 6.35 -1.55 3.41
C CYS A 68 6.71 -1.48 4.88
N ASP A 69 8.00 -1.45 5.21
CA ASP A 69 8.48 -1.50 6.58
C ASP A 69 8.18 -0.21 7.36
N SER A 70 7.99 0.89 6.67
CA SER A 70 7.68 2.19 7.30
C SER A 70 6.18 2.42 7.49
N ASP A 71 5.34 1.56 6.92
CA ASP A 71 3.89 1.64 7.12
C ASP A 71 3.55 1.32 8.58
N PRO A 72 2.79 2.19 9.29
CA PRO A 72 2.39 1.91 10.67
C PRO A 72 1.69 0.57 10.86
N PHE A 73 0.92 0.09 9.89
CA PHE A 73 0.32 -1.24 9.97
C PHE A 73 1.37 -2.34 10.09
N VAL A 74 2.50 -2.20 9.41
CA VAL A 74 3.59 -3.18 9.47
C VAL A 74 4.42 -2.98 10.73
N LYS A 75 4.77 -1.73 11.04
CA LYS A 75 5.57 -1.40 12.23
C LYS A 75 4.90 -1.84 13.53
N ASP A 76 3.58 -1.72 13.59
CA ASP A 76 2.81 -2.09 14.78
C ASP A 76 2.35 -3.56 14.76
N GLY A 77 2.81 -4.34 13.79
CA GLY A 77 2.52 -5.76 13.72
C GLY A 77 1.07 -6.11 13.38
N VAL A 78 0.33 -5.18 12.75
CA VAL A 78 -1.09 -5.37 12.42
C VAL A 78 -1.27 -6.07 11.08
N GLN A 79 -0.37 -5.82 10.13
CA GLN A 79 -0.50 -6.28 8.76
C GLN A 79 0.86 -6.67 8.19
N GLU A 80 0.85 -7.61 7.25
CA GLU A 80 2.02 -7.89 6.41
C GLU A 80 1.64 -7.75 4.95
N TYR A 81 2.62 -7.39 4.11
CA TYR A 81 2.42 -7.24 2.68
C TYR A 81 2.99 -8.41 1.91
N LYS A 82 2.21 -8.88 0.92
CA LYS A 82 2.73 -9.68 -0.18
C LYS A 82 3.04 -8.73 -1.31
N VAL A 83 4.29 -8.72 -1.79
CA VAL A 83 4.77 -7.82 -2.82
C VAL A 83 4.85 -8.55 -4.16
N VAL A 84 4.22 -7.99 -5.18
CA VAL A 84 4.35 -8.50 -6.55
C VAL A 84 4.86 -7.36 -7.42
N GLU A 85 6.10 -7.46 -7.87
CA GLU A 85 6.63 -6.54 -8.87
C GLU A 85 6.15 -6.99 -10.25
N PHE A 86 5.72 -6.04 -11.08
CA PHE A 86 5.27 -6.36 -12.42
C PHE A 86 5.67 -5.25 -13.39
N LYS A 87 5.57 -5.54 -14.67
CA LYS A 87 5.81 -4.56 -15.73
C LYS A 87 4.49 -4.22 -16.38
N VAL A 88 4.27 -2.92 -16.62
CA VAL A 88 3.06 -2.50 -17.32
C VAL A 88 3.19 -2.87 -18.78
N PHE A 89 2.26 -3.69 -19.27
CA PHE A 89 2.17 -4.04 -20.68
C PHE A 89 1.19 -3.12 -21.41
N ASP A 90 0.02 -2.91 -20.81
CA ASP A 90 -1.01 -2.05 -21.38
C ASP A 90 -1.77 -1.35 -20.24
N ILE A 91 -2.29 -0.17 -20.53
CA ILE A 91 -3.01 0.65 -19.56
C ILE A 91 -4.05 1.49 -20.27
N GLN A 92 -5.16 1.76 -19.59
CA GLN A 92 -6.22 2.60 -20.13
C GLN A 92 -5.71 4.01 -20.42
N LYS A 93 -6.26 4.64 -21.46
CA LYS A 93 -5.85 5.97 -21.91
C LYS A 93 -5.87 7.00 -20.78
N TYR A 94 -6.89 6.96 -19.94
CA TYR A 94 -7.04 7.94 -18.86
C TYR A 94 -5.98 7.79 -17.77
N ALA A 95 -5.25 6.69 -17.72
CA ALA A 95 -4.23 6.44 -16.72
C ALA A 95 -2.80 6.44 -17.30
N LYS A 96 -2.63 6.73 -18.59
CA LYS A 96 -1.33 6.66 -19.26
C LYS A 96 -0.26 7.54 -18.64
N GLU A 97 -0.64 8.69 -18.11
CA GLU A 97 0.31 9.62 -17.50
C GLU A 97 0.93 9.06 -16.22
N TRP A 98 0.30 8.06 -15.62
CA TRP A 98 0.83 7.48 -14.39
C TRP A 98 2.06 6.60 -14.63
N VAL A 99 2.17 5.95 -15.76
CA VAL A 99 3.30 5.06 -16.06
C VAL A 99 4.60 5.80 -16.38
#